data_e6d1d0de669f229a676d8abecef0500f
#
_entry.id   e6d1d0de669f229a676d8abecef0500f
#
_cell.length_a   1.000
_cell.length_b   1.000
_cell.length_c   1.000
_cell.angle_alpha   90.00
_cell.angle_beta   90.00
_cell.angle_gamma   90.00
#
_symmetry.space_group_name_H-M   'P 1'
#
loop_
_entity.id
_entity.type
_entity.pdbx_description
1 polymer ?
#
loop_
_entity_poly.entity_id
_entity_poly.type
_entity_poly.pdbx_seq_one_letter_code
_entity_poly.pdbx_strand_id
1 'polypeptide(L)'
;KVPHYVQVEELKRAFPHGRIVRNEFLLGSLYGEAGQSLKIDIDPSSPNFMRGKDFNTDEGIGGITKILMSAYNESVKEVAERFESYLSSGETPPEPPMNPVNPNLSAPQPPAQSHPPAAQPEQIKQRRVIDANTPHDGEHHYLSADGEVLVTVRRYIERSATGEIVRDGEGSAKKEFRQFPRVPESRPLYNIPDIIQSERIIWVEGEKCADELTRLGYTTTCTIGGAGMLSRNSKDKFDFSPLQGKELIIWPDNDDAGQKLAKIVQELAQNAGAKSITMLAPPRGKPKKWDAADAIEEGFDISKFLNAPTHKIKK
;
A
#
# COMPACT_ATOMS: atom_id res chain seq x y z
N LYS A 1 -8.84 -1.13 -33.31
CA LYS A 1 -8.74 -0.92 -31.83
C LYS A 1 -10.09 -1.31 -31.25
N VAL A 2 -10.13 -2.24 -30.31
CA VAL A 2 -11.38 -2.70 -29.70
C VAL A 2 -12.04 -1.54 -28.96
N PRO A 3 -13.32 -1.22 -29.19
CA PRO A 3 -14.02 -0.17 -28.47
C PRO A 3 -14.05 -0.42 -26.96
N HIS A 4 -14.02 0.64 -26.15
CA HIS A 4 -13.94 0.55 -24.70
C HIS A 4 -15.13 -0.23 -24.10
N TYR A 5 -16.35 0.04 -24.56
CA TYR A 5 -17.55 -0.65 -24.07
C TYR A 5 -17.52 -2.16 -24.32
N VAL A 6 -16.94 -2.59 -25.46
CA VAL A 6 -16.78 -4.03 -25.78
C VAL A 6 -15.85 -4.70 -24.78
N GLN A 7 -14.74 -4.02 -24.43
CA GLN A 7 -13.80 -4.54 -23.43
C GLN A 7 -14.43 -4.67 -22.04
N VAL A 8 -15.29 -3.72 -21.66
CA VAL A 8 -16.00 -3.76 -20.37
C VAL A 8 -17.04 -4.88 -20.35
N GLU A 9 -17.77 -5.11 -21.45
CA GLU A 9 -18.74 -6.20 -21.53
C GLU A 9 -18.05 -7.57 -21.50
N GLU A 10 -16.89 -7.73 -22.16
CA GLU A 10 -16.10 -8.96 -22.06
C GLU A 10 -15.57 -9.18 -20.63
N LEU A 11 -15.18 -8.12 -19.93
CA LEU A 11 -14.76 -8.21 -18.54
C LEU A 11 -15.90 -8.69 -17.63
N LYS A 12 -17.11 -8.15 -17.79
CA LYS A 12 -18.31 -8.61 -17.04
C LYS A 12 -18.64 -10.06 -17.33
N ARG A 13 -18.48 -10.49 -18.57
CA ARG A 13 -18.75 -11.85 -19.00
C ARG A 13 -17.74 -12.84 -18.45
N ALA A 14 -16.44 -12.47 -18.49
CA ALA A 14 -15.34 -13.25 -17.92
C ALA A 14 -15.50 -13.45 -16.41
N PHE A 15 -16.10 -12.47 -15.72
CA PHE A 15 -16.20 -12.43 -14.27
C PHE A 15 -17.62 -12.07 -13.80
N PRO A 16 -18.58 -12.99 -13.87
CA PRO A 16 -19.99 -12.72 -13.54
C PRO A 16 -20.21 -12.29 -12.07
N HIS A 17 -19.29 -12.61 -11.16
CA HIS A 17 -19.34 -12.17 -9.76
C HIS A 17 -18.65 -10.83 -9.52
N GLY A 18 -18.05 -10.24 -10.57
CA GLY A 18 -17.46 -8.91 -10.53
C GLY A 18 -18.55 -7.83 -10.44
N ARG A 19 -18.22 -6.72 -9.85
CA ARG A 19 -19.13 -5.58 -9.74
C ARG A 19 -18.46 -4.27 -10.06
N ILE A 20 -19.20 -3.39 -10.71
CA ILE A 20 -18.73 -2.04 -11.02
C ILE A 20 -19.05 -1.11 -9.85
N VAL A 21 -18.04 -0.40 -9.38
CA VAL A 21 -18.17 0.67 -8.39
C VAL A 21 -17.46 1.89 -8.93
N ARG A 22 -18.22 2.92 -9.32
CA ARG A 22 -17.71 4.09 -10.06
C ARG A 22 -17.04 3.64 -11.37
N ASN A 23 -15.74 3.94 -11.53
CA ASN A 23 -14.95 3.62 -12.71
C ASN A 23 -13.99 2.43 -12.46
N GLU A 24 -14.32 1.58 -11.49
CA GLU A 24 -13.54 0.36 -11.17
C GLU A 24 -14.42 -0.89 -11.26
N PHE A 25 -13.86 -1.95 -11.83
CA PHE A 25 -14.44 -3.29 -11.79
C PHE A 25 -13.73 -4.08 -10.68
N LEU A 26 -14.50 -4.59 -9.72
CA LEU A 26 -14.00 -5.20 -8.48
C LEU A 26 -14.24 -6.71 -8.46
N LEU A 27 -13.19 -7.45 -8.10
CA LEU A 27 -13.17 -8.92 -7.97
C LEU A 27 -12.42 -9.34 -6.70
N GLY A 28 -12.54 -10.61 -6.29
CA GLY A 28 -11.67 -11.25 -5.30
C GLY A 28 -10.29 -11.53 -5.87
N SER A 29 -10.24 -12.13 -7.06
CA SER A 29 -9.01 -12.44 -7.80
C SER A 29 -9.29 -12.64 -9.29
N LEU A 30 -8.26 -12.92 -10.10
CA LEU A 30 -8.43 -13.33 -11.51
C LEU A 30 -9.09 -14.71 -11.69
N TYR A 31 -9.34 -15.44 -10.62
CA TYR A 31 -10.11 -16.69 -10.67
C TYR A 31 -11.62 -16.47 -10.56
N GLY A 32 -12.06 -15.21 -10.45
CA GLY A 32 -13.48 -14.84 -10.57
C GLY A 32 -14.28 -14.83 -9.27
N GLU A 33 -13.64 -15.06 -8.11
CA GLU A 33 -14.35 -15.00 -6.83
C GLU A 33 -14.90 -13.60 -6.55
N ALA A 34 -16.04 -13.55 -5.86
CA ALA A 34 -16.58 -12.31 -5.36
C ALA A 34 -15.62 -11.67 -4.33
N GLY A 35 -15.31 -10.39 -4.48
CA GLY A 35 -14.40 -9.70 -3.57
C GLY A 35 -14.07 -8.28 -4.01
N GLN A 36 -13.00 -7.72 -3.46
CA GLN A 36 -12.51 -6.37 -3.76
C GLN A 36 -10.97 -6.30 -3.79
N SER A 37 -10.30 -7.45 -3.75
CA SER A 37 -8.84 -7.49 -3.71
C SER A 37 -8.22 -7.15 -5.05
N LEU A 38 -8.92 -7.48 -6.14
CA LEU A 38 -8.54 -7.11 -7.49
C LEU A 38 -9.43 -5.96 -7.97
N LYS A 39 -8.79 -4.88 -8.40
CA LYS A 39 -9.45 -3.72 -9.00
C LYS A 39 -8.91 -3.50 -10.39
N ILE A 40 -9.82 -3.31 -11.35
CA ILE A 40 -9.52 -3.03 -12.76
C ILE A 40 -10.12 -1.67 -13.09
N ASP A 41 -9.32 -0.76 -13.61
CA ASP A 41 -9.77 0.56 -14.05
C ASP A 41 -10.56 0.44 -15.35
N ILE A 42 -11.82 0.88 -15.34
CA ILE A 42 -12.71 0.87 -16.49
C ILE A 42 -13.09 2.27 -16.98
N ASP A 43 -12.37 3.31 -16.54
CA ASP A 43 -12.55 4.67 -17.05
C ASP A 43 -11.93 4.80 -18.45
N PRO A 44 -12.74 5.04 -19.50
CA PRO A 44 -12.22 5.16 -20.87
C PRO A 44 -11.26 6.33 -21.07
N SER A 45 -11.29 7.33 -20.19
CA SER A 45 -10.40 8.49 -20.23
C SER A 45 -9.09 8.28 -19.47
N SER A 46 -9.00 7.21 -18.68
CA SER A 46 -7.84 6.92 -17.86
C SER A 46 -6.68 6.32 -18.69
N PRO A 47 -5.43 6.73 -18.44
CA PRO A 47 -4.25 6.09 -19.02
C PRO A 47 -4.07 4.64 -18.53
N ASN A 48 -4.78 4.27 -17.46
CA ASN A 48 -4.77 2.92 -16.88
C ASN A 48 -6.00 2.10 -17.26
N PHE A 49 -6.77 2.53 -18.25
CA PHE A 49 -7.94 1.79 -18.72
C PHE A 49 -7.61 0.31 -18.97
N MET A 50 -8.42 -0.58 -18.40
CA MET A 50 -8.24 -2.05 -18.43
C MET A 50 -6.93 -2.55 -17.81
N ARG A 51 -6.34 -1.80 -16.92
CA ARG A 51 -5.26 -2.26 -16.05
C ARG A 51 -5.81 -2.51 -14.65
N GLY A 52 -5.35 -3.57 -14.03
CA GLY A 52 -5.77 -3.95 -12.69
C GLY A 52 -4.61 -4.06 -11.73
N LYS A 53 -4.93 -4.08 -10.45
CA LYS A 53 -4.01 -4.41 -9.37
C LYS A 53 -4.70 -5.35 -8.40
N ASP A 54 -4.05 -6.47 -8.11
CA ASP A 54 -4.45 -7.37 -7.03
C ASP A 54 -3.77 -6.91 -5.73
N PHE A 55 -4.58 -6.49 -4.77
CA PHE A 55 -4.11 -5.97 -3.49
C PHE A 55 -3.72 -7.08 -2.48
N ASN A 56 -4.02 -8.34 -2.77
CA ASN A 56 -3.57 -9.47 -1.96
C ASN A 56 -2.15 -9.91 -2.35
N THR A 57 -1.85 -9.90 -3.66
CA THR A 57 -0.55 -10.34 -4.19
C THR A 57 0.38 -9.19 -4.53
N ASP A 58 -0.12 -7.95 -4.51
CA ASP A 58 0.54 -6.73 -4.98
C ASP A 58 0.92 -6.76 -6.48
N GLU A 59 0.36 -7.69 -7.24
CA GLU A 59 0.63 -7.83 -8.66
C GLU A 59 -0.20 -6.85 -9.50
N GLY A 60 0.50 -6.16 -10.41
CA GLY A 60 -0.12 -5.34 -11.45
C GLY A 60 -0.53 -6.20 -12.65
N ILE A 61 -1.79 -6.06 -13.06
CA ILE A 61 -2.33 -6.78 -14.21
C ILE A 61 -2.45 -5.81 -15.37
N GLY A 62 -1.73 -6.09 -16.44
CA GLY A 62 -1.66 -5.20 -17.60
C GLY A 62 -2.63 -5.57 -18.71
N GLY A 63 -3.64 -4.69 -18.96
CA GLY A 63 -4.49 -4.72 -20.16
C GLY A 63 -5.48 -5.88 -20.24
N ILE A 64 -6.59 -5.63 -20.96
CA ILE A 64 -7.70 -6.58 -21.12
C ILE A 64 -7.24 -7.95 -21.65
N THR A 65 -6.27 -7.98 -22.56
CA THR A 65 -5.75 -9.23 -23.12
C THR A 65 -5.21 -10.16 -22.06
N LYS A 66 -4.36 -9.65 -21.14
CA LYS A 66 -3.82 -10.45 -20.03
C LYS A 66 -4.90 -10.91 -19.06
N ILE A 67 -5.88 -10.06 -18.81
CA ILE A 67 -7.00 -10.37 -17.93
C ILE A 67 -7.82 -11.54 -18.52
N LEU A 68 -8.14 -11.47 -19.80
CA LEU A 68 -8.94 -12.51 -20.48
C LEU A 68 -8.15 -13.81 -20.67
N MET A 69 -6.85 -13.73 -20.97
CA MET A 69 -5.99 -14.91 -21.01
C MET A 69 -6.02 -15.68 -19.68
N SER A 70 -5.95 -14.98 -18.55
CA SER A 70 -6.04 -15.62 -17.24
C SER A 70 -7.43 -16.17 -16.94
N ALA A 71 -8.49 -15.43 -17.30
CA ALA A 71 -9.86 -15.83 -17.03
C ALA A 71 -10.29 -17.07 -17.82
N TYR A 72 -9.88 -17.16 -19.08
CA TYR A 72 -10.32 -18.20 -20.00
C TYR A 72 -9.25 -19.26 -20.31
N ASN A 73 -8.05 -19.11 -19.77
CA ASN A 73 -6.88 -19.94 -20.09
C ASN A 73 -6.61 -19.96 -21.62
N GLU A 74 -6.78 -18.81 -22.26
CA GLU A 74 -6.62 -18.60 -23.70
C GLU A 74 -5.24 -18.01 -24.03
N SER A 75 -4.75 -18.26 -25.24
CA SER A 75 -3.57 -17.58 -25.81
C SER A 75 -3.92 -16.17 -26.27
N VAL A 76 -2.90 -15.33 -26.50
CA VAL A 76 -3.07 -13.98 -27.08
C VAL A 76 -3.84 -14.03 -28.41
N LYS A 77 -3.60 -15.07 -29.22
CA LYS A 77 -4.25 -15.26 -30.52
C LYS A 77 -5.75 -15.52 -30.36
N GLU A 78 -6.13 -16.40 -29.45
CA GLU A 78 -7.55 -16.74 -29.18
C GLU A 78 -8.32 -15.54 -28.64
N VAL A 79 -7.71 -14.76 -27.74
CA VAL A 79 -8.32 -13.50 -27.26
C VAL A 79 -8.47 -12.47 -28.40
N ALA A 80 -7.51 -12.39 -29.32
CA ALA A 80 -7.60 -11.50 -30.47
C ALA A 80 -8.72 -11.93 -31.43
N GLU A 81 -8.81 -13.23 -31.76
CA GLU A 81 -9.85 -13.80 -32.60
C GLU A 81 -11.27 -13.60 -32.00
N ARG A 82 -11.40 -13.69 -30.68
CA ARG A 82 -12.64 -13.37 -29.97
C ARG A 82 -13.08 -11.92 -30.22
N PHE A 83 -12.19 -10.96 -30.11
CA PHE A 83 -12.51 -9.56 -30.37
C PHE A 83 -12.79 -9.28 -31.86
N GLU A 84 -12.08 -9.93 -32.76
CA GLU A 84 -12.32 -9.81 -34.20
C GLU A 84 -13.69 -10.36 -34.59
N SER A 85 -14.10 -11.50 -34.06
CA SER A 85 -15.44 -12.10 -34.25
C SER A 85 -16.53 -11.14 -33.78
N TYR A 86 -16.38 -10.55 -32.58
CA TYR A 86 -17.32 -9.58 -32.04
C TYR A 86 -17.45 -8.34 -32.93
N LEU A 87 -16.33 -7.81 -33.43
CA LEU A 87 -16.31 -6.61 -34.28
C LEU A 87 -16.86 -6.87 -35.69
N SER A 88 -16.79 -8.12 -36.16
CA SER A 88 -17.21 -8.50 -37.53
C SER A 88 -18.69 -8.85 -37.60
N SER A 89 -19.24 -9.51 -36.59
CA SER A 89 -20.62 -10.00 -36.60
C SER A 89 -21.61 -9.10 -35.85
N GLY A 90 -21.13 -8.25 -34.94
CA GLY A 90 -21.97 -7.53 -33.99
C GLY A 90 -22.69 -8.45 -33.00
N GLU A 91 -22.46 -9.77 -33.08
CA GLU A 91 -22.99 -10.76 -32.19
C GLU A 91 -22.07 -10.96 -30.98
N THR A 92 -22.66 -11.22 -29.83
CA THR A 92 -21.92 -11.61 -28.65
C THR A 92 -21.22 -12.94 -28.86
N PRO A 93 -19.91 -13.09 -28.64
CA PRO A 93 -19.22 -14.36 -28.71
C PRO A 93 -19.93 -15.42 -27.86
N PRO A 94 -19.94 -16.70 -28.28
CA PRO A 94 -20.49 -17.77 -27.46
C PRO A 94 -19.85 -17.81 -26.09
N GLU A 95 -20.60 -18.14 -25.05
CA GLU A 95 -20.04 -18.30 -23.71
C GLU A 95 -18.84 -19.26 -23.77
N PRO A 96 -17.66 -18.86 -23.28
CA PRO A 96 -16.54 -19.78 -23.20
C PRO A 96 -16.91 -20.92 -22.25
N PRO A 97 -16.35 -22.12 -22.46
CA PRO A 97 -16.53 -23.21 -21.51
C PRO A 97 -16.02 -22.70 -20.15
N MET A 98 -16.90 -22.75 -19.14
CA MET A 98 -16.48 -22.44 -17.78
C MET A 98 -15.26 -23.30 -17.45
N ASN A 99 -14.18 -22.68 -17.06
CA ASN A 99 -12.96 -23.37 -16.69
C ASN A 99 -13.31 -24.48 -15.67
N PRO A 100 -13.04 -25.76 -15.94
CA PRO A 100 -13.16 -26.75 -14.90
C PRO A 100 -12.16 -26.37 -13.81
N VAL A 101 -12.67 -26.19 -12.61
CA VAL A 101 -11.89 -26.05 -11.38
C VAL A 101 -10.69 -26.99 -11.48
N ASN A 102 -9.48 -26.45 -11.34
CA ASN A 102 -8.22 -27.18 -11.42
C ASN A 102 -8.31 -28.51 -10.66
N PRO A 103 -8.23 -29.70 -11.32
CA PRO A 103 -8.46 -30.99 -10.66
C PRO A 103 -7.41 -31.39 -9.66
N ASN A 104 -6.36 -30.58 -9.47
CA ASN A 104 -5.29 -30.83 -8.51
C ASN A 104 -5.47 -30.15 -7.13
N LEU A 105 -6.59 -29.43 -6.93
CA LEU A 105 -7.01 -29.08 -5.59
C LEU A 105 -8.07 -30.09 -5.14
N SER A 106 -7.64 -31.16 -4.48
CA SER A 106 -8.51 -32.13 -3.82
C SER A 106 -9.48 -31.39 -2.93
N ALA A 107 -10.75 -31.36 -3.33
CA ALA A 107 -11.82 -30.91 -2.46
C ALA A 107 -11.82 -31.79 -1.21
N PRO A 108 -11.88 -31.23 0.01
CA PRO A 108 -12.08 -32.03 1.20
C PRO A 108 -13.45 -32.73 1.04
N GLN A 109 -13.45 -34.07 1.16
CA GLN A 109 -14.69 -34.85 1.19
C GLN A 109 -15.58 -34.34 2.32
N PRO A 110 -16.89 -34.17 2.09
CA PRO A 110 -17.80 -33.77 3.14
C PRO A 110 -17.86 -34.87 4.22
N PRO A 111 -17.62 -34.54 5.48
CA PRO A 111 -17.88 -35.45 6.56
C PRO A 111 -19.39 -35.70 6.66
N ALA A 112 -19.76 -36.96 7.02
CA ALA A 112 -21.12 -37.44 7.16
C ALA A 112 -22.02 -36.45 7.94
N GLN A 113 -23.23 -36.26 7.43
CA GLN A 113 -24.26 -35.37 7.96
C GLN A 113 -24.56 -35.60 9.43
N SER A 114 -24.08 -34.71 10.28
CA SER A 114 -24.74 -34.35 11.54
C SER A 114 -25.13 -32.88 11.41
N HIS A 115 -26.42 -32.59 11.42
CA HIS A 115 -26.92 -31.24 11.32
C HIS A 115 -26.39 -30.38 12.48
N PRO A 116 -25.56 -29.36 12.23
CA PRO A 116 -25.29 -28.35 13.26
C PRO A 116 -26.49 -27.40 13.37
N PRO A 117 -26.74 -26.83 14.56
CA PRO A 117 -27.79 -25.83 14.72
C PRO A 117 -27.53 -24.65 13.78
N ALA A 118 -28.62 -24.08 13.24
CA ALA A 118 -28.65 -23.00 12.28
C ALA A 118 -27.57 -21.95 12.59
N ALA A 119 -26.63 -21.78 11.65
CA ALA A 119 -25.64 -20.70 11.69
C ALA A 119 -26.38 -19.37 11.73
N GLN A 120 -26.11 -18.57 12.76
CA GLN A 120 -26.53 -17.19 12.81
C GLN A 120 -25.98 -16.47 11.57
N PRO A 121 -26.76 -15.59 10.92
CA PRO A 121 -26.28 -14.86 9.73
C PRO A 121 -25.00 -14.12 10.10
N GLU A 122 -23.92 -14.42 9.38
CA GLU A 122 -22.67 -13.64 9.48
C GLU A 122 -23.02 -12.17 9.30
N GLN A 123 -22.80 -11.38 10.36
CA GLN A 123 -22.97 -9.94 10.31
C GLN A 123 -22.00 -9.42 9.25
N ILE A 124 -22.54 -8.96 8.12
CA ILE A 124 -21.80 -8.19 7.13
C ILE A 124 -21.19 -7.03 7.91
N LYS A 125 -19.87 -7.09 8.16
CA LYS A 125 -19.14 -6.00 8.82
C LYS A 125 -19.34 -4.75 7.95
N GLN A 126 -20.27 -3.90 8.34
CA GLN A 126 -20.43 -2.60 7.70
C GLN A 126 -19.10 -1.86 7.85
N ARG A 127 -18.46 -1.61 6.71
CA ARG A 127 -17.18 -0.87 6.68
C ARG A 127 -17.44 0.49 7.29
N ARG A 128 -16.81 0.78 8.43
CA ARG A 128 -16.92 2.07 9.12
C ARG A 128 -16.61 3.18 8.13
N VAL A 129 -17.53 4.10 7.94
CA VAL A 129 -17.27 5.32 7.17
C VAL A 129 -16.41 6.22 8.05
N ILE A 130 -15.18 6.49 7.61
CA ILE A 130 -14.25 7.37 8.30
C ILE A 130 -14.16 8.66 7.48
N ASP A 131 -14.59 9.75 8.07
CA ASP A 131 -14.52 11.11 7.54
C ASP A 131 -13.64 12.02 8.42
N ALA A 132 -13.56 13.30 8.06
CA ALA A 132 -12.77 14.28 8.79
C ALA A 132 -13.26 14.55 10.22
N ASN A 133 -14.52 14.20 10.57
CA ASN A 133 -15.12 14.41 11.89
C ASN A 133 -15.07 13.14 12.75
N THR A 134 -14.65 12.01 12.18
CA THR A 134 -14.56 10.74 12.92
C THR A 134 -13.50 10.84 14.02
N PRO A 135 -13.81 10.52 15.28
CA PRO A 135 -12.83 10.49 16.37
C PRO A 135 -11.65 9.57 16.01
N HIS A 136 -10.44 10.03 16.24
CA HIS A 136 -9.19 9.32 15.90
C HIS A 136 -8.29 9.12 17.14
N ASP A 137 -7.36 8.18 17.06
CA ASP A 137 -6.44 7.81 18.13
C ASP A 137 -5.08 8.52 18.02
N GLY A 138 -4.92 9.41 17.07
CA GLY A 138 -3.73 10.23 16.88
C GLY A 138 -3.73 10.90 15.50
N GLU A 139 -3.05 12.03 15.40
CA GLU A 139 -2.88 12.74 14.12
C GLU A 139 -1.49 13.34 14.00
N HIS A 140 -1.03 13.48 12.76
CA HIS A 140 0.24 14.06 12.37
C HIS A 140 0.02 15.02 11.20
N HIS A 141 0.60 16.23 11.28
CA HIS A 141 0.46 17.25 10.26
C HIS A 141 1.72 17.33 9.40
N TYR A 142 1.54 17.18 8.10
CA TYR A 142 2.58 17.45 7.12
C TYR A 142 2.49 18.91 6.71
N LEU A 143 3.54 19.67 6.96
CA LEU A 143 3.56 21.12 6.80
C LEU A 143 4.36 21.52 5.55
N SER A 144 3.98 22.66 4.95
CA SER A 144 4.80 23.35 3.96
C SER A 144 6.03 24.00 4.62
N ALA A 145 6.91 24.58 3.81
CA ALA A 145 8.04 25.35 4.29
C ALA A 145 7.64 26.54 5.17
N ASP A 146 6.47 27.11 4.91
CA ASP A 146 5.92 28.27 5.63
C ASP A 146 5.05 27.85 6.84
N GLY A 147 4.97 26.54 7.13
CA GLY A 147 4.23 26.00 8.27
C GLY A 147 2.73 25.79 8.02
N GLU A 148 2.26 25.91 6.79
CA GLU A 148 0.87 25.61 6.46
C GLU A 148 0.63 24.10 6.40
N VAL A 149 -0.54 23.64 6.87
CA VAL A 149 -0.90 22.21 6.84
C VAL A 149 -1.25 21.77 5.42
N LEU A 150 -0.43 20.94 4.82
CA LEU A 150 -0.64 20.34 3.50
C LEU A 150 -1.54 19.11 3.57
N VAL A 151 -1.30 18.25 4.56
CA VAL A 151 -2.08 17.04 4.80
C VAL A 151 -1.98 16.61 6.26
N THR A 152 -3.09 16.13 6.81
CA THR A 152 -3.16 15.53 8.14
C THR A 152 -3.34 14.02 7.98
N VAL A 153 -2.46 13.24 8.58
CA VAL A 153 -2.58 11.79 8.68
C VAL A 153 -3.21 11.46 10.02
N ARG A 154 -4.36 10.77 10.02
CA ARG A 154 -5.04 10.31 11.23
C ARG A 154 -4.97 8.82 11.38
N ARG A 155 -4.72 8.37 12.59
CA ARG A 155 -4.69 6.97 12.98
C ARG A 155 -5.99 6.61 13.68
N TYR A 156 -6.57 5.49 13.29
CA TYR A 156 -7.77 4.90 13.88
C TYR A 156 -7.45 3.48 14.33
N ILE A 157 -7.68 3.17 15.59
CA ILE A 157 -7.54 1.82 16.15
C ILE A 157 -8.89 1.11 16.02
N GLU A 158 -8.90 -0.08 15.44
CA GLU A 158 -10.11 -0.90 15.35
C GLU A 158 -10.51 -1.38 16.76
N ARG A 159 -11.77 -1.14 17.13
CA ARG A 159 -12.36 -1.56 18.41
C ARG A 159 -13.56 -2.44 18.16
N SER A 160 -13.75 -3.43 19.03
CA SER A 160 -14.96 -4.26 19.06
C SER A 160 -16.19 -3.45 19.47
N ALA A 161 -17.37 -4.04 19.38
CA ALA A 161 -18.61 -3.44 19.87
C ALA A 161 -18.57 -3.15 21.39
N THR A 162 -17.73 -3.86 22.15
CA THR A 162 -17.48 -3.66 23.58
C THR A 162 -16.39 -2.63 23.88
N GLY A 163 -15.78 -2.01 22.84
CA GLY A 163 -14.72 -1.02 22.98
C GLY A 163 -13.30 -1.59 23.10
N GLU A 164 -13.14 -2.91 23.11
CA GLU A 164 -11.83 -3.56 23.19
C GLU A 164 -11.05 -3.43 21.89
N ILE A 165 -9.71 -3.26 21.99
CA ILE A 165 -8.84 -3.16 20.83
C ILE A 165 -8.80 -4.49 20.08
N VAL A 166 -9.16 -4.46 18.80
CA VAL A 166 -9.02 -5.60 17.90
C VAL A 166 -7.53 -5.77 17.53
N ARG A 167 -7.03 -6.99 17.67
CA ARG A 167 -5.64 -7.34 17.37
C ARG A 167 -5.55 -8.22 16.12
N ASP A 168 -4.42 -8.13 15.43
CA ASP A 168 -4.10 -9.04 14.33
C ASP A 168 -3.58 -10.40 14.84
N GLY A 169 -3.21 -11.29 13.92
CA GLY A 169 -2.66 -12.61 14.25
C GLY A 169 -1.31 -12.60 14.97
N GLU A 170 -0.61 -11.47 14.96
CA GLU A 170 0.67 -11.25 15.67
C GLU A 170 0.47 -10.54 17.03
N GLY A 171 -0.78 -10.26 17.42
CA GLY A 171 -1.14 -9.59 18.68
C GLY A 171 -1.06 -8.06 18.61
N SER A 172 -0.72 -7.47 17.48
CA SER A 172 -0.66 -6.02 17.31
C SER A 172 -2.05 -5.43 17.11
N ALA A 173 -2.29 -4.20 17.61
CA ALA A 173 -3.54 -3.50 17.39
C ALA A 173 -3.77 -3.27 15.89
N LYS A 174 -4.95 -3.63 15.39
CA LYS A 174 -5.33 -3.29 14.01
C LYS A 174 -5.51 -1.79 13.88
N LYS A 175 -4.79 -1.19 12.95
CA LYS A 175 -4.74 0.25 12.72
C LYS A 175 -5.17 0.56 11.29
N GLU A 176 -5.86 1.66 11.12
CA GLU A 176 -6.18 2.26 9.83
C GLU A 176 -5.68 3.69 9.82
N PHE A 177 -5.10 4.11 8.69
CA PHE A 177 -4.61 5.48 8.50
C PHE A 177 -5.41 6.14 7.40
N ARG A 178 -5.78 7.42 7.60
CA ARG A 178 -6.47 8.25 6.62
C ARG A 178 -5.79 9.61 6.51
N GLN A 179 -5.81 10.16 5.31
CA GLN A 179 -5.23 11.47 5.00
C GLN A 179 -6.34 12.47 4.69
N PHE A 180 -6.22 13.68 5.27
CA PHE A 180 -7.17 14.78 5.09
C PHE A 180 -6.41 16.12 4.88
N PRO A 181 -6.70 16.90 3.82
CA PRO A 181 -7.39 16.47 2.61
C PRO A 181 -6.65 15.33 1.90
N ARG A 182 -7.09 14.94 0.70
CA ARG A 182 -6.38 13.92 -0.09
C ARG A 182 -4.91 14.31 -0.25
N VAL A 183 -4.03 13.31 -0.13
CA VAL A 183 -2.57 13.48 -0.31
C VAL A 183 -2.29 14.23 -1.61
N PRO A 184 -1.48 15.30 -1.58
CA PRO A 184 -1.11 16.04 -2.78
C PRO A 184 -0.32 15.16 -3.76
N GLU A 185 -0.31 15.56 -5.03
CA GLU A 185 0.41 14.82 -6.07
C GLU A 185 1.90 14.77 -5.77
N SER A 186 2.48 15.90 -5.38
CA SER A 186 3.83 15.97 -4.80
C SER A 186 3.74 15.72 -3.29
N ARG A 187 4.20 14.57 -2.85
CA ARG A 187 4.08 14.11 -1.45
C ARG A 187 5.20 14.69 -0.61
N PRO A 188 4.85 15.48 0.41
CA PRO A 188 5.85 16.12 1.27
C PRO A 188 6.52 15.13 2.21
N LEU A 189 7.70 15.48 2.68
CA LEU A 189 8.32 14.90 3.85
C LEU A 189 7.65 15.44 5.13
N TYR A 190 7.74 14.69 6.22
CA TYR A 190 7.31 15.13 7.55
C TYR A 190 8.29 16.16 8.13
N ASN A 191 7.80 17.16 8.89
CA ASN A 191 8.59 18.18 9.56
C ASN A 191 9.46 19.05 8.63
N ILE A 192 8.96 19.44 7.45
CA ILE A 192 9.71 20.31 6.50
C ILE A 192 10.26 21.58 7.17
N PRO A 193 9.52 22.35 8.01
CA PRO A 193 10.05 23.55 8.64
C PRO A 193 11.33 23.30 9.45
N ASP A 194 11.39 22.19 10.17
CA ASP A 194 12.56 21.83 10.97
C ASP A 194 13.72 21.34 10.09
N ILE A 195 13.42 20.58 9.02
CA ILE A 195 14.40 20.12 8.04
C ILE A 195 15.14 21.31 7.43
N ILE A 196 14.42 22.36 7.04
CA ILE A 196 14.99 23.53 6.38
C ILE A 196 16.05 24.20 7.29
N GLN A 197 15.80 24.28 8.58
CA GLN A 197 16.66 24.96 9.57
C GLN A 197 17.83 24.10 10.07
N SER A 198 17.83 22.81 9.79
CA SER A 198 18.82 21.87 10.33
C SER A 198 19.77 21.37 9.25
N GLU A 199 21.01 21.07 9.62
CA GLU A 199 21.98 20.44 8.70
C GLU A 199 21.95 18.92 8.76
N ARG A 200 21.57 18.33 9.90
CA ARG A 200 21.56 16.89 10.15
C ARG A 200 20.15 16.40 10.42
N ILE A 201 19.68 15.48 9.60
CA ILE A 201 18.31 14.97 9.59
C ILE A 201 18.34 13.47 9.84
N ILE A 202 17.40 12.96 10.65
CA ILE A 202 17.19 11.54 10.85
C ILE A 202 15.90 11.14 10.13
N TRP A 203 16.00 10.24 9.18
CA TRP A 203 14.83 9.62 8.57
C TRP A 203 14.48 8.32 9.30
N VAL A 204 13.19 8.15 9.63
CA VAL A 204 12.58 6.95 10.22
C VAL A 204 11.37 6.52 9.41
N GLU A 205 10.84 5.30 9.62
CA GLU A 205 9.76 4.78 8.78
C GLU A 205 8.41 5.48 8.99
N GLY A 206 8.08 5.89 10.22
CA GLY A 206 6.77 6.42 10.56
C GLY A 206 6.80 7.64 11.49
N GLU A 207 5.66 8.36 11.48
CA GLU A 207 5.49 9.63 12.20
C GLU A 207 5.68 9.47 13.72
N LYS A 208 5.23 8.34 14.32
CA LYS A 208 5.42 8.08 15.76
C LYS A 208 6.90 8.09 16.13
N CYS A 209 7.74 7.38 15.37
CA CYS A 209 9.19 7.34 15.62
C CYS A 209 9.84 8.71 15.42
N ALA A 210 9.36 9.47 14.41
CA ALA A 210 9.83 10.83 14.17
C ALA A 210 9.51 11.74 15.36
N ASP A 211 8.28 11.73 15.86
CA ASP A 211 7.85 12.54 16.99
C ASP A 211 8.60 12.19 18.28
N GLU A 212 8.81 10.91 18.56
CA GLU A 212 9.54 10.47 19.76
C GLU A 212 11.00 10.97 19.74
N LEU A 213 11.70 10.86 18.61
CA LEU A 213 13.05 11.40 18.46
C LEU A 213 13.07 12.94 18.49
N THR A 214 12.06 13.60 17.93
CA THR A 214 11.94 15.07 17.99
C THR A 214 11.79 15.56 19.41
N ARG A 215 11.05 14.87 20.28
CA ARG A 215 10.97 15.19 21.73
C ARG A 215 12.32 15.11 22.45
N LEU A 216 13.26 14.31 21.93
CA LEU A 216 14.63 14.23 22.42
C LEU A 216 15.56 15.31 21.81
N GLY A 217 15.02 16.21 20.98
CA GLY A 217 15.78 17.32 20.38
C GLY A 217 16.46 16.99 19.04
N TYR A 218 16.10 15.87 18.39
CA TYR A 218 16.62 15.54 17.07
C TYR A 218 15.71 16.10 15.98
N THR A 219 16.28 16.57 14.89
CA THR A 219 15.49 16.88 13.67
C THR A 219 15.22 15.60 12.90
N THR A 220 13.94 15.29 12.74
CA THR A 220 13.52 14.01 12.17
C THR A 220 12.53 14.20 11.03
N THR A 221 12.46 13.20 10.16
CA THR A 221 11.48 13.12 9.08
C THR A 221 11.09 11.68 8.80
N CYS A 222 9.95 11.53 8.13
CA CYS A 222 9.52 10.29 7.53
C CYS A 222 8.77 10.57 6.22
N THR A 223 8.37 9.50 5.52
CA THR A 223 7.55 9.60 4.31
C THR A 223 6.10 9.23 4.62
N ILE A 224 5.16 9.99 4.09
CA ILE A 224 3.73 9.73 4.29
C ILE A 224 3.35 8.31 3.86
N GLY A 225 2.73 7.57 4.78
CA GLY A 225 2.26 6.21 4.55
C GLY A 225 3.36 5.14 4.49
N GLY A 226 4.61 5.48 4.89
CA GLY A 226 5.73 4.53 5.01
C GLY A 226 5.89 3.61 3.79
N ALA A 227 6.25 2.36 4.02
CA ALA A 227 6.44 1.35 2.96
C ALA A 227 5.17 1.08 2.13
N GLY A 228 3.98 1.35 2.67
CA GLY A 228 2.71 1.18 1.96
C GLY A 228 2.50 2.17 0.82
N MET A 229 3.09 3.37 0.90
CA MET A 229 2.94 4.42 -0.12
C MET A 229 4.23 4.71 -0.89
N LEU A 230 5.40 4.58 -0.27
CA LEU A 230 6.68 4.76 -0.95
C LEU A 230 7.18 3.42 -1.49
N SER A 231 7.08 3.26 -2.80
CA SER A 231 7.55 2.09 -3.53
C SER A 231 8.33 2.53 -4.78
N ARG A 232 9.00 1.58 -5.46
CA ARG A 232 9.68 1.88 -6.74
C ARG A 232 8.76 2.51 -7.78
N ASN A 233 7.48 2.14 -7.79
CA ASN A 233 6.51 2.63 -8.78
C ASN A 233 5.89 3.99 -8.40
N SER A 234 6.11 4.48 -7.17
CA SER A 234 5.55 5.74 -6.68
C SER A 234 6.60 6.73 -6.16
N LYS A 235 7.89 6.38 -6.24
CA LYS A 235 8.99 7.19 -5.71
C LYS A 235 9.04 8.60 -6.30
N ASP A 236 8.72 8.75 -7.58
CA ASP A 236 8.75 10.03 -8.29
C ASP A 236 7.66 11.01 -7.81
N LYS A 237 6.74 10.56 -6.97
CA LYS A 237 5.70 11.40 -6.36
C LYS A 237 6.14 12.03 -5.04
N PHE A 238 7.29 11.66 -4.51
CA PHE A 238 7.79 12.18 -3.24
C PHE A 238 8.80 13.30 -3.46
N ASP A 239 8.60 14.42 -2.77
CA ASP A 239 9.50 15.55 -2.81
C ASP A 239 10.59 15.41 -1.73
N PHE A 240 11.78 15.06 -2.15
CA PHE A 240 12.97 14.96 -1.31
C PHE A 240 13.85 16.20 -1.40
N SER A 241 13.46 17.24 -2.14
CA SER A 241 14.24 18.47 -2.32
C SER A 241 14.63 19.17 -1.00
N PRO A 242 13.82 19.10 0.10
CA PRO A 242 14.22 19.67 1.37
C PRO A 242 15.53 19.07 1.97
N LEU A 243 15.94 17.88 1.49
CA LEU A 243 17.18 17.23 1.93
C LEU A 243 18.42 17.65 1.14
N GLN A 244 18.29 18.55 0.17
CA GLN A 244 19.44 19.05 -0.58
C GLN A 244 20.47 19.70 0.37
N GLY A 245 21.73 19.27 0.25
CA GLY A 245 22.83 19.75 1.08
C GLY A 245 22.83 19.28 2.53
N LYS A 246 21.85 18.48 2.96
CA LYS A 246 21.71 18.00 4.34
C LYS A 246 22.50 16.70 4.57
N GLU A 247 22.86 16.45 5.82
CA GLU A 247 23.39 15.17 6.28
C GLU A 247 22.20 14.29 6.73
N LEU A 248 21.98 13.20 6.01
CA LEU A 248 20.87 12.28 6.29
C LEU A 248 21.38 11.03 7.01
N ILE A 249 20.74 10.71 8.13
CA ILE A 249 20.86 9.41 8.79
C ILE A 249 19.56 8.66 8.55
N ILE A 250 19.64 7.46 7.97
CA ILE A 250 18.49 6.59 7.75
C ILE A 250 18.49 5.52 8.84
N TRP A 251 17.43 5.50 9.64
CA TRP A 251 17.19 4.51 10.69
C TRP A 251 15.99 3.65 10.31
N PRO A 252 16.19 2.52 9.62
CA PRO A 252 15.11 1.62 9.22
C PRO A 252 14.62 0.76 10.39
N ASP A 253 13.39 0.31 10.31
CA ASP A 253 12.88 -0.76 11.16
C ASP A 253 13.68 -2.04 10.93
N ASN A 254 13.78 -2.87 11.97
CA ASN A 254 14.55 -4.12 11.94
C ASN A 254 13.78 -5.25 11.23
N ASP A 255 13.43 -5.02 9.97
CA ASP A 255 12.84 -6.06 9.12
C ASP A 255 13.15 -5.85 7.62
N ASP A 256 12.76 -6.82 6.80
CA ASP A 256 13.04 -6.78 5.35
C ASP A 256 12.29 -5.62 4.64
N ALA A 257 11.13 -5.23 5.13
CA ALA A 257 10.34 -4.13 4.55
C ALA A 257 11.03 -2.79 4.83
N GLY A 258 11.43 -2.54 6.08
CA GLY A 258 12.18 -1.35 6.49
C GLY A 258 13.52 -1.23 5.74
N GLN A 259 14.26 -2.35 5.58
CA GLN A 259 15.51 -2.35 4.81
C GLN A 259 15.31 -2.04 3.32
N LYS A 260 14.22 -2.54 2.70
CA LYS A 260 13.88 -2.22 1.31
C LYS A 260 13.49 -0.75 1.16
N LEU A 261 12.66 -0.25 2.08
CA LEU A 261 12.24 1.15 2.11
C LEU A 261 13.44 2.09 2.28
N ALA A 262 14.34 1.79 3.21
CA ALA A 262 15.57 2.57 3.45
C ALA A 262 16.44 2.71 2.19
N LYS A 263 16.53 1.68 1.35
CA LYS A 263 17.26 1.74 0.08
C LYS A 263 16.61 2.68 -0.93
N ILE A 264 15.28 2.73 -0.98
CA ILE A 264 14.54 3.67 -1.83
C ILE A 264 14.76 5.11 -1.33
N VAL A 265 14.67 5.32 -0.02
CA VAL A 265 14.93 6.62 0.62
C VAL A 265 16.36 7.08 0.34
N GLN A 266 17.34 6.19 0.46
CA GLN A 266 18.73 6.49 0.13
C GLN A 266 18.87 6.96 -1.32
N GLU A 267 18.27 6.25 -2.28
CA GLU A 267 18.29 6.62 -3.71
C GLU A 267 17.68 8.01 -3.93
N LEU A 268 16.51 8.27 -3.34
CA LEU A 268 15.80 9.55 -3.49
C LEU A 268 16.58 10.71 -2.86
N ALA A 269 17.17 10.52 -1.67
CA ALA A 269 17.98 11.53 -1.01
C ALA A 269 19.29 11.81 -1.79
N GLN A 270 19.90 10.79 -2.40
CA GLN A 270 21.06 10.99 -3.29
C GLN A 270 20.68 11.83 -4.51
N ASN A 271 19.55 11.52 -5.14
CA ASN A 271 19.07 12.26 -6.31
C ASN A 271 18.68 13.71 -5.95
N ALA A 272 18.17 13.94 -4.75
CA ALA A 272 17.87 15.27 -4.23
C ALA A 272 19.13 16.08 -3.85
N GLY A 273 20.32 15.47 -3.87
CA GLY A 273 21.58 16.16 -3.57
C GLY A 273 21.90 16.24 -2.08
N ALA A 274 21.50 15.27 -1.27
CA ALA A 274 21.95 15.19 0.13
C ALA A 274 23.50 15.18 0.21
N LYS A 275 24.05 15.93 1.17
CA LYS A 275 25.51 16.11 1.38
C LYS A 275 26.18 14.79 1.76
N SER A 276 25.54 14.03 2.63
CA SER A 276 25.99 12.70 3.04
C SER A 276 24.82 11.87 3.50
N ILE A 277 24.91 10.54 3.32
CA ILE A 277 23.89 9.60 3.77
C ILE A 277 24.57 8.49 4.57
N THR A 278 24.05 8.27 5.77
CA THR A 278 24.47 7.19 6.66
C THR A 278 23.27 6.28 6.92
N MET A 279 23.37 5.01 6.59
CA MET A 279 22.35 4.03 6.92
C MET A 279 22.75 3.28 8.18
N LEU A 280 21.90 3.31 9.20
CA LEU A 280 22.12 2.57 10.43
C LEU A 280 21.76 1.10 10.24
N ALA A 281 22.53 0.24 10.86
CA ALA A 281 22.21 -1.16 11.00
C ALA A 281 21.62 -1.40 12.41
N PRO A 282 20.50 -2.12 12.53
CA PRO A 282 19.97 -2.50 13.84
C PRO A 282 21.02 -3.22 14.67
N PRO A 283 21.12 -2.95 15.99
CA PRO A 283 22.05 -3.64 16.85
C PRO A 283 21.76 -5.15 16.89
N ARG A 284 22.81 -5.97 17.02
CA ARG A 284 22.66 -7.43 17.10
C ARG A 284 21.75 -7.81 18.27
N GLY A 285 20.84 -8.76 18.01
CA GLY A 285 19.94 -9.30 19.04
C GLY A 285 18.65 -8.52 19.24
N LYS A 286 18.43 -7.43 18.52
CA LYS A 286 17.14 -6.73 18.56
C LYS A 286 16.05 -7.53 17.83
N PRO A 287 14.80 -7.51 18.34
CA PRO A 287 13.70 -8.25 17.74
C PRO A 287 13.36 -7.74 16.35
N LYS A 288 12.63 -8.55 15.58
CA LYS A 288 12.03 -8.11 14.31
C LYS A 288 11.10 -6.93 14.55
N LYS A 289 11.10 -5.96 13.63
CA LYS A 289 10.34 -4.69 13.71
C LYS A 289 10.80 -3.72 14.80
N TRP A 290 11.93 -3.97 15.46
CA TRP A 290 12.51 -3.01 16.40
C TRP A 290 12.79 -1.70 15.68
N ASP A 291 12.27 -0.60 16.23
CA ASP A 291 12.31 0.73 15.67
C ASP A 291 12.89 1.78 16.65
N ALA A 292 12.85 3.05 16.27
CA ALA A 292 13.36 4.12 17.10
C ALA A 292 12.49 4.37 18.35
N ALA A 293 11.19 4.11 18.30
CA ALA A 293 10.32 4.25 19.47
C ALA A 293 10.60 3.15 20.50
N ASP A 294 10.82 1.92 20.05
CA ASP A 294 11.22 0.80 20.91
C ASP A 294 12.58 1.11 21.57
N ALA A 295 13.54 1.67 20.81
CA ALA A 295 14.84 2.07 21.34
C ALA A 295 14.70 3.10 22.49
N ILE A 296 13.82 4.07 22.33
CA ILE A 296 13.55 5.09 23.36
C ILE A 296 12.88 4.45 24.59
N GLU A 297 11.87 3.62 24.38
CA GLU A 297 11.12 2.95 25.45
C GLU A 297 12.02 2.08 26.34
N GLU A 298 12.99 1.38 25.74
CA GLU A 298 13.95 0.54 26.49
C GLU A 298 15.15 1.32 27.08
N GLY A 299 15.21 2.64 26.90
CA GLY A 299 16.31 3.49 27.41
C GLY A 299 17.62 3.28 26.67
N PHE A 300 17.56 2.93 25.39
CA PHE A 300 18.74 2.74 24.55
C PHE A 300 19.52 4.07 24.35
N ASP A 301 20.85 4.01 24.30
CA ASP A 301 21.70 5.20 24.10
C ASP A 301 21.62 5.66 22.63
N ILE A 302 20.61 6.47 22.34
CA ILE A 302 20.33 7.03 21.01
C ILE A 302 21.52 7.86 20.51
N SER A 303 22.10 8.72 21.38
CA SER A 303 23.21 9.59 21.00
C SER A 303 24.43 8.78 20.55
N LYS A 304 24.80 7.78 21.32
CA LYS A 304 25.90 6.86 20.97
C LYS A 304 25.62 6.11 19.68
N PHE A 305 24.39 5.64 19.48
CA PHE A 305 24.01 4.89 18.29
C PHE A 305 24.09 5.75 17.01
N LEU A 306 23.55 6.97 17.05
CA LEU A 306 23.58 7.90 15.92
C LEU A 306 25.00 8.40 15.57
N ASN A 307 25.94 8.33 16.51
CA ASN A 307 27.33 8.76 16.31
C ASN A 307 28.30 7.59 16.17
N ALA A 308 27.82 6.35 16.19
CA ALA A 308 28.66 5.19 15.99
C ALA A 308 29.39 5.24 14.63
N PRO A 309 30.62 4.77 14.52
CA PRO A 309 31.34 4.72 13.25
C PRO A 309 30.60 3.74 12.32
N THR A 310 29.88 4.27 11.36
CA THR A 310 29.19 3.53 10.32
C THR A 310 29.94 3.71 9.00
N HIS A 311 29.83 2.76 8.09
CA HIS A 311 30.38 2.91 6.74
C HIS A 311 29.65 4.07 6.04
N LYS A 312 30.26 5.27 6.04
CA LYS A 312 29.77 6.38 5.22
C LYS A 312 29.90 5.98 3.75
N ILE A 313 28.76 5.88 3.07
CA ILE A 313 28.75 5.73 1.62
C ILE A 313 29.19 7.09 1.05
N LYS A 314 30.45 7.17 0.61
CA LYS A 314 30.94 8.34 -0.13
C LYS A 314 30.38 8.30 -1.55
N LYS A 315 30.06 9.49 -2.08
CA LYS A 315 29.68 9.70 -3.49
C LYS A 315 30.70 9.11 -4.44
#